data_e41a1ffe456cb849f1fe3f889b6d6645
#
_entry.id   e41a1ffe456cb849f1fe3f889b6d6645
#
_cell.length_a   1.000
_cell.length_b   1.000
_cell.length_c   1.000
_cell.angle_alpha   90.00
_cell.angle_beta   90.00
_cell.angle_gamma   90.00
#
_symmetry.space_group_name_H-M   'P 1'
#
loop_
_entity.id
_entity.type
_entity.pdbx_description
1 polymer ?
#
loop_
_entity_poly.entity_id
_entity_poly.type
_entity_poly.pdbx_seq_one_letter_code
_entity_poly.pdbx_strand_id
1 'polypeptide(L)'
;MGTEEQKARHIPKIVTGEAQWCQGYSEPGAGSDLAGLQTKAVVDGDNFVINGQKIWTSGAQHANWMFALVRTDPEASKHNGISFVLLSMDQPGVTVKPIKLISGSSPFCETFFDNAIAKREDLIGELNKGWTVGKRLLQYERNATGSRGPAKKKSDKKVKPKLNAYAEIAKAYSGEDRSGKISDTSVRDEVLTQTIQEKALSLTTLRVVEESKNTGAPGAATSIFKYVGSTLSRDGSQLKSKLRGTAGLAWEGTEFTENELESTRGWLRDRAVTIYGGTNEVQLN
;
A
#
# COMPACT_ATOMS: atom_id res chain seq x y z
N MET A 1 15.76 -16.13 -1.70
CA MET A 1 16.42 -15.84 -0.41
C MET A 1 16.05 -16.87 0.64
N GLY A 2 14.85 -17.43 0.62
CA GLY A 2 14.54 -18.61 1.44
C GLY A 2 15.19 -19.88 0.91
N THR A 3 15.41 -20.88 1.80
CA THR A 3 15.93 -22.22 1.45
C THR A 3 14.90 -22.98 0.60
N GLU A 4 15.31 -24.08 -0.01
CA GLU A 4 14.39 -24.90 -0.82
C GLU A 4 13.30 -25.54 0.07
N GLU A 5 13.63 -25.89 1.32
CA GLU A 5 12.68 -26.42 2.30
C GLU A 5 11.63 -25.36 2.69
N GLN A 6 12.06 -24.11 2.94
CA GLN A 6 11.14 -23.00 3.21
C GLN A 6 10.22 -22.72 2.02
N LYS A 7 10.76 -22.73 0.80
CA LYS A 7 9.98 -22.56 -0.44
C LYS A 7 8.97 -23.70 -0.61
N ALA A 8 9.39 -24.95 -0.46
CA ALA A 8 8.52 -26.11 -0.57
C ALA A 8 7.38 -26.11 0.46
N ARG A 9 7.65 -25.62 1.68
CA ARG A 9 6.66 -25.53 2.76
C ARG A 9 5.64 -24.42 2.53
N HIS A 10 6.04 -23.26 2.04
CA HIS A 10 5.18 -22.07 2.04
C HIS A 10 4.60 -21.74 0.65
N ILE A 11 5.37 -21.86 -0.44
CA ILE A 11 4.92 -21.40 -1.76
C ILE A 11 3.64 -22.11 -2.25
N PRO A 12 3.48 -23.44 -2.14
CA PRO A 12 2.26 -24.10 -2.58
C PRO A 12 1.02 -23.53 -1.88
N LYS A 13 1.07 -23.36 -0.57
CA LYS A 13 -0.04 -22.83 0.25
C LYS A 13 -0.38 -21.38 -0.05
N ILE A 14 0.62 -20.57 -0.46
CA ILE A 14 0.40 -19.20 -0.92
C ILE A 14 -0.33 -19.22 -2.27
N VAL A 15 0.10 -20.07 -3.19
CA VAL A 15 -0.49 -20.16 -4.55
C VAL A 15 -1.93 -20.67 -4.51
N THR A 16 -2.23 -21.62 -3.63
CA THR A 16 -3.60 -22.16 -3.46
C THR A 16 -4.49 -21.24 -2.62
N GLY A 17 -3.92 -20.23 -1.95
CA GLY A 17 -4.67 -19.36 -1.03
C GLY A 17 -4.97 -19.98 0.34
N GLU A 18 -4.41 -21.16 0.64
CA GLU A 18 -4.55 -21.81 1.95
C GLU A 18 -3.84 -21.04 3.06
N ALA A 19 -2.75 -20.34 2.75
CA ALA A 19 -2.04 -19.50 3.69
C ALA A 19 -2.09 -18.04 3.24
N GLN A 20 -2.64 -17.20 4.11
CA GLN A 20 -2.65 -15.74 3.97
C GLN A 20 -1.53 -15.15 4.80
N TRP A 21 -0.87 -14.13 4.26
CA TRP A 21 0.30 -13.53 4.85
C TRP A 21 0.10 -12.05 5.12
N CYS A 22 0.65 -11.58 6.23
CA CYS A 22 0.76 -10.15 6.52
C CYS A 22 2.22 -9.73 6.73
N GLN A 23 2.46 -8.42 6.62
CA GLN A 23 3.77 -7.80 6.72
C GLN A 23 3.95 -7.13 8.08
N GLY A 24 4.92 -7.56 8.86
CA GLY A 24 5.29 -7.02 10.16
C GLY A 24 6.54 -6.15 10.08
N TYR A 25 6.44 -4.94 9.49
CA TYR A 25 7.58 -4.02 9.36
C TYR A 25 7.49 -2.86 10.33
N SER A 26 6.56 -1.94 10.07
CA SER A 26 6.40 -0.69 10.83
C SER A 26 6.07 -0.93 12.30
N GLU A 27 6.57 -0.04 13.14
CA GLU A 27 6.26 0.05 14.57
C GLU A 27 5.78 1.47 14.88
N PRO A 28 5.14 1.72 16.04
CA PRO A 28 4.73 3.07 16.41
C PRO A 28 5.86 4.10 16.35
N GLY A 29 7.10 3.70 16.69
CA GLY A 29 8.30 4.53 16.63
C GLY A 29 9.19 4.33 15.38
N ALA A 30 8.83 3.44 14.45
CA ALA A 30 9.67 3.09 13.31
C ALA A 30 8.82 2.93 12.02
N GLY A 31 8.63 4.01 11.31
CA GLY A 31 7.95 4.06 10.02
C GLY A 31 8.90 4.45 8.89
N SER A 32 9.10 5.74 8.62
CA SER A 32 10.09 6.23 7.63
C SER A 32 11.50 5.80 8.01
N ASP A 33 11.85 5.87 9.29
CA ASP A 33 13.07 5.29 9.85
C ASP A 33 12.81 3.84 10.30
N LEU A 34 12.56 2.95 9.33
CA LEU A 34 12.24 1.56 9.59
C LEU A 34 13.38 0.82 10.31
N ALA A 35 14.63 1.21 10.06
CA ALA A 35 15.79 0.57 10.70
C ALA A 35 15.88 0.86 12.22
N GLY A 36 15.06 1.80 12.73
CA GLY A 36 14.90 2.08 14.16
C GLY A 36 13.96 1.11 14.89
N LEU A 37 13.51 0.03 14.24
CA LEU A 37 12.60 -0.97 14.84
C LEU A 37 13.16 -1.59 16.13
N GLN A 38 12.26 -1.85 17.09
CA GLN A 38 12.58 -2.30 18.44
C GLN A 38 11.98 -3.65 18.83
N THR A 39 11.06 -4.21 18.02
CA THR A 39 10.50 -5.56 18.30
C THR A 39 11.64 -6.55 18.42
N LYS A 40 11.87 -7.05 19.66
CA LYS A 40 12.98 -7.95 19.99
C LYS A 40 12.69 -9.37 19.56
N ALA A 41 13.74 -10.08 19.16
CA ALA A 41 13.72 -11.53 18.99
C ALA A 41 14.98 -12.11 19.65
N VAL A 42 14.80 -12.85 20.72
CA VAL A 42 15.90 -13.47 21.50
C VAL A 42 15.96 -14.95 21.12
N VAL A 43 17.18 -15.44 20.85
CA VAL A 43 17.39 -16.86 20.56
C VAL A 43 17.21 -17.67 21.85
N ASP A 44 16.34 -18.67 21.82
CA ASP A 44 16.12 -19.64 22.87
C ASP A 44 16.02 -21.06 22.26
N GLY A 45 17.13 -21.80 22.35
CA GLY A 45 17.25 -23.10 21.68
C GLY A 45 17.00 -23.02 20.18
N ASP A 46 16.01 -23.77 19.70
CA ASP A 46 15.61 -23.81 18.31
C ASP A 46 14.55 -22.74 17.93
N ASN A 47 14.34 -21.77 18.81
CA ASN A 47 13.32 -20.75 18.61
C ASN A 47 13.91 -19.34 18.74
N PHE A 48 13.12 -18.37 18.25
CA PHE A 48 13.16 -16.96 18.62
C PHE A 48 11.97 -16.64 19.50
N VAL A 49 12.20 -16.07 20.67
CA VAL A 49 11.15 -15.49 21.51
C VAL A 49 11.01 -14.03 21.16
N ILE A 50 9.81 -13.66 20.67
CA ILE A 50 9.53 -12.34 20.09
C ILE A 50 8.66 -11.53 21.05
N ASN A 51 9.12 -10.30 21.35
CA ASN A 51 8.40 -9.33 22.18
C ASN A 51 8.41 -7.95 21.52
N GLY A 52 7.26 -7.31 21.45
CA GLY A 52 7.10 -5.98 20.85
C GLY A 52 5.79 -5.76 20.18
N GLN A 53 5.77 -4.80 19.25
CA GLN A 53 4.56 -4.39 18.57
C GLN A 53 4.85 -4.02 17.11
N LYS A 54 3.97 -4.45 16.21
CA LYS A 54 3.91 -3.97 14.83
C LYS A 54 2.62 -3.17 14.61
N ILE A 55 2.67 -2.21 13.70
CA ILE A 55 1.52 -1.38 13.36
C ILE A 55 1.35 -1.29 11.83
N TRP A 56 0.15 -0.97 11.40
CA TRP A 56 -0.24 -0.91 9.97
C TRP A 56 -0.12 -2.25 9.27
N THR A 57 -0.26 -3.35 10.01
CA THR A 57 -0.23 -4.71 9.47
C THR A 57 -1.51 -4.98 8.67
N SER A 58 -1.41 -4.85 7.34
CA SER A 58 -2.56 -5.03 6.44
C SER A 58 -3.11 -6.44 6.51
N GLY A 59 -4.40 -6.57 6.82
CA GLY A 59 -5.12 -7.85 6.81
C GLY A 59 -4.67 -8.85 7.87
N ALA A 60 -3.92 -8.43 8.91
CA ALA A 60 -3.40 -9.33 9.94
C ALA A 60 -4.50 -10.11 10.67
N GLN A 61 -5.73 -9.55 10.75
CA GLN A 61 -6.89 -10.23 11.32
C GLN A 61 -7.34 -11.48 10.55
N HIS A 62 -6.84 -11.67 9.33
CA HIS A 62 -7.14 -12.81 8.46
C HIS A 62 -5.89 -13.62 8.09
N ALA A 63 -4.71 -13.17 8.52
CA ALA A 63 -3.44 -13.79 8.15
C ALA A 63 -3.14 -15.00 9.04
N ASN A 64 -2.64 -16.09 8.42
CA ASN A 64 -2.13 -17.27 9.11
C ASN A 64 -0.64 -17.11 9.45
N TRP A 65 0.07 -16.32 8.65
CA TRP A 65 1.51 -16.13 8.73
C TRP A 65 1.88 -14.65 8.64
N MET A 66 2.95 -14.30 9.34
CA MET A 66 3.59 -13.00 9.20
C MET A 66 5.04 -13.18 8.76
N PHE A 67 5.51 -12.32 7.87
CA PHE A 67 6.93 -12.08 7.68
C PHE A 67 7.31 -10.76 8.36
N ALA A 68 8.29 -10.81 9.23
CA ALA A 68 8.61 -9.68 10.10
C ALA A 68 10.10 -9.34 10.10
N LEU A 69 10.40 -8.05 10.22
CA LEU A 69 11.71 -7.55 10.62
C LEU A 69 11.73 -7.42 12.13
N VAL A 70 12.73 -8.04 12.78
CA VAL A 70 12.89 -8.06 14.23
C VAL A 70 14.33 -7.71 14.64
N ARG A 71 14.50 -7.16 15.82
CA ARG A 71 15.81 -6.81 16.41
C ARG A 71 16.37 -8.02 17.14
N THR A 72 17.38 -8.66 16.55
CA THR A 72 18.07 -9.82 17.14
C THR A 72 19.38 -9.44 17.81
N ASP A 73 19.97 -8.29 17.48
CA ASP A 73 21.13 -7.73 18.16
C ASP A 73 20.89 -6.22 18.40
N PRO A 74 20.57 -5.82 19.64
CA PRO A 74 20.32 -4.42 19.98
C PRO A 74 21.58 -3.55 20.03
N GLU A 75 22.76 -4.16 20.21
CA GLU A 75 24.04 -3.43 20.30
C GLU A 75 24.65 -3.15 18.92
N ALA A 76 24.17 -3.82 17.89
CA ALA A 76 24.68 -3.62 16.54
C ALA A 76 24.24 -2.28 15.96
N SER A 77 25.02 -1.76 15.02
CA SER A 77 24.65 -0.54 14.28
C SER A 77 23.34 -0.74 13.54
N LYS A 78 22.59 0.35 13.36
CA LYS A 78 21.18 0.48 12.96
C LYS A 78 20.63 -0.57 11.98
N HIS A 79 21.31 -0.84 10.86
CA HIS A 79 20.89 -1.82 9.84
C HIS A 79 21.40 -3.25 10.12
N ASN A 80 22.44 -3.37 10.92
CA ASN A 80 22.93 -4.64 11.41
C ASN A 80 22.14 -5.02 12.68
N GLY A 81 22.06 -6.30 12.98
CA GLY A 81 21.28 -6.76 14.14
C GLY A 81 19.78 -6.85 13.88
N ILE A 82 19.33 -6.67 12.62
CA ILE A 82 17.95 -6.94 12.19
C ILE A 82 17.93 -8.29 11.47
N SER A 83 16.98 -9.14 11.87
CA SER A 83 16.71 -10.42 11.22
C SER A 83 15.34 -10.40 10.53
N PHE A 84 15.17 -11.27 9.54
CA PHE A 84 13.90 -11.46 8.83
C PHE A 84 13.37 -12.85 9.20
N VAL A 85 12.24 -12.88 9.91
CA VAL A 85 11.64 -14.12 10.38
C VAL A 85 10.24 -14.33 9.85
N LEU A 86 9.86 -15.59 9.69
CA LEU A 86 8.48 -16.00 9.45
C LEU A 86 7.91 -16.52 10.76
N LEU A 87 6.69 -16.15 11.09
CA LEU A 87 6.01 -16.66 12.28
C LEU A 87 4.54 -16.92 12.02
N SER A 88 4.02 -17.97 12.69
CA SER A 88 2.58 -18.25 12.68
C SER A 88 1.83 -17.14 13.43
N MET A 89 0.72 -16.70 12.90
CA MET A 89 -0.18 -15.76 13.59
C MET A 89 -1.14 -16.49 14.55
N ASP A 90 -1.34 -17.79 14.33
CA ASP A 90 -2.20 -18.65 15.16
C ASP A 90 -1.36 -19.33 16.24
N GLN A 91 -1.04 -18.58 17.28
CA GLN A 91 -0.29 -19.05 18.44
C GLN A 91 -0.55 -18.19 19.68
N PRO A 92 -0.33 -18.71 20.89
CA PRO A 92 -0.24 -17.89 22.10
C PRO A 92 0.81 -16.78 21.95
N GLY A 93 0.55 -15.63 22.58
CA GLY A 93 1.46 -14.49 22.54
C GLY A 93 1.33 -13.60 21.32
N VAL A 94 0.47 -13.91 20.34
CA VAL A 94 0.13 -13.01 19.24
C VAL A 94 -1.28 -12.46 19.44
N THR A 95 -1.39 -11.12 19.51
CA THR A 95 -2.68 -10.43 19.61
C THR A 95 -2.81 -9.43 18.48
N VAL A 96 -3.91 -9.51 17.72
CA VAL A 96 -4.20 -8.62 16.60
C VAL A 96 -5.37 -7.72 16.94
N LYS A 97 -5.20 -6.40 16.79
CA LYS A 97 -6.25 -5.39 17.01
C LYS A 97 -6.47 -4.55 15.74
N PRO A 98 -7.65 -4.66 15.10
CA PRO A 98 -7.97 -3.82 13.95
C PRO A 98 -7.99 -2.34 14.29
N ILE A 99 -7.41 -1.51 13.41
CA ILE A 99 -7.39 -0.06 13.51
C ILE A 99 -8.56 0.51 12.71
N LYS A 100 -9.48 1.19 13.38
CA LYS A 100 -10.56 1.91 12.71
C LYS A 100 -10.04 3.21 12.11
N LEU A 101 -10.03 3.29 10.78
CA LEU A 101 -9.63 4.49 10.07
C LEU A 101 -10.72 5.57 10.10
N ILE A 102 -10.34 6.81 9.82
CA ILE A 102 -11.27 7.94 9.66
C ILE A 102 -12.31 7.67 8.55
N SER A 103 -12.00 6.82 7.56
CA SER A 103 -12.93 6.38 6.51
C SER A 103 -13.96 5.34 6.98
N GLY A 104 -13.93 4.92 8.26
CA GLY A 104 -14.83 3.92 8.83
C GLY A 104 -14.38 2.47 8.66
N SER A 105 -13.46 2.17 7.73
CA SER A 105 -12.94 0.82 7.50
C SER A 105 -11.78 0.45 8.44
N SER A 106 -11.46 -0.83 8.57
CA SER A 106 -10.36 -1.34 9.42
C SER A 106 -9.48 -2.32 8.65
N PRO A 107 -8.79 -1.89 7.55
CA PRO A 107 -7.96 -2.76 6.74
C PRO A 107 -6.58 -3.04 7.35
N PHE A 108 -6.21 -2.31 8.40
CA PHE A 108 -4.92 -2.42 9.09
C PHE A 108 -5.11 -2.79 10.54
N CYS A 109 -4.06 -3.39 11.11
CA CYS A 109 -4.06 -3.80 12.51
C CYS A 109 -2.80 -3.31 13.23
N GLU A 110 -2.89 -3.23 14.53
CA GLU A 110 -1.78 -3.39 15.46
C GLU A 110 -1.62 -4.88 15.74
N THR A 111 -0.38 -5.34 15.82
CA THR A 111 -0.04 -6.73 16.16
C THR A 111 0.94 -6.71 17.32
N PHE A 112 0.55 -7.28 18.43
CA PHE A 112 1.33 -7.34 19.66
C PHE A 112 1.94 -8.73 19.83
N PHE A 113 3.18 -8.77 20.28
CA PHE A 113 3.92 -9.99 20.59
C PHE A 113 4.30 -9.98 22.06
N ASP A 114 3.85 -11.00 22.77
CA ASP A 114 4.20 -11.30 24.17
C ASP A 114 4.68 -12.75 24.24
N ASN A 115 6.00 -12.92 24.18
CA ASN A 115 6.67 -14.21 24.09
C ASN A 115 6.18 -15.09 22.92
N ALA A 116 5.85 -14.45 21.78
CA ALA A 116 5.51 -15.16 20.56
C ALA A 116 6.73 -15.90 20.00
N ILE A 117 6.49 -17.06 19.39
CA ILE A 117 7.55 -17.96 18.94
C ILE A 117 7.67 -17.96 17.42
N ALA A 118 8.89 -17.76 16.92
CA ALA A 118 9.26 -18.13 15.56
C ALA A 118 10.36 -19.18 15.62
N LYS A 119 10.31 -20.19 14.76
CA LYS A 119 11.33 -21.22 14.73
C LYS A 119 12.61 -20.70 14.07
N ARG A 120 13.76 -21.19 14.46
CA ARG A 120 15.04 -20.84 13.81
C ARG A 120 15.07 -21.26 12.34
N GLU A 121 14.41 -22.35 11.99
CA GLU A 121 14.25 -22.79 10.60
C GLU A 121 13.41 -21.82 9.74
N ASP A 122 12.68 -20.89 10.37
CA ASP A 122 11.88 -19.85 9.73
C ASP A 122 12.63 -18.50 9.59
N LEU A 123 13.92 -18.46 9.92
CA LEU A 123 14.80 -17.35 9.60
C LEU A 123 15.08 -17.31 8.09
N ILE A 124 14.79 -16.19 7.46
CA ILE A 124 15.12 -15.98 6.06
C ILE A 124 16.49 -15.31 5.92
N GLY A 125 17.41 -16.01 5.28
CA GLY A 125 18.80 -15.56 5.15
C GLY A 125 19.61 -15.82 6.45
N GLU A 126 20.54 -14.94 6.73
CA GLU A 126 21.44 -15.04 7.88
C GLU A 126 20.94 -14.22 9.06
N LEU A 127 21.26 -14.69 10.27
CA LEU A 127 21.01 -13.93 11.51
C LEU A 127 21.66 -12.54 11.43
N ASN A 128 20.96 -11.51 11.87
CA ASN A 128 21.40 -10.12 11.85
C ASN A 128 21.60 -9.50 10.43
N LYS A 129 21.18 -10.19 9.35
CA LYS A 129 21.28 -9.73 7.96
C LYS A 129 19.92 -9.54 7.28
N GLY A 130 18.84 -9.60 8.03
CA GLY A 130 17.47 -9.50 7.53
C GLY A 130 17.13 -8.17 6.84
N TRP A 131 17.89 -7.10 7.14
CA TRP A 131 17.71 -5.81 6.44
C TRP A 131 17.86 -5.93 4.92
N THR A 132 18.82 -6.73 4.45
CA THR A 132 19.02 -6.98 3.03
C THR A 132 17.81 -7.69 2.41
N VAL A 133 17.21 -8.65 3.14
CA VAL A 133 15.99 -9.34 2.72
C VAL A 133 14.82 -8.36 2.62
N GLY A 134 14.62 -7.54 3.66
CA GLY A 134 13.59 -6.51 3.71
C GLY A 134 13.70 -5.51 2.56
N LYS A 135 14.90 -4.99 2.28
CA LYS A 135 15.14 -4.09 1.13
C LYS A 135 14.78 -4.75 -0.21
N ARG A 136 15.13 -6.01 -0.38
CA ARG A 136 14.82 -6.74 -1.62
C ARG A 136 13.31 -6.89 -1.81
N LEU A 137 12.57 -7.20 -0.74
CA LEU A 137 11.11 -7.27 -0.78
C LEU A 137 10.49 -5.93 -1.16
N LEU A 138 10.93 -4.83 -0.53
CA LEU A 138 10.45 -3.49 -0.86
C LEU A 138 10.75 -3.08 -2.31
N GLN A 139 11.83 -3.58 -2.92
CA GLN A 139 12.09 -3.39 -4.36
C GLN A 139 11.03 -4.10 -5.22
N TYR A 140 10.67 -5.33 -4.90
CA TYR A 140 9.60 -6.05 -5.61
C TYR A 140 8.24 -5.40 -5.43
N GLU A 141 7.93 -4.92 -4.23
CA GLU A 141 6.69 -4.19 -3.95
C GLU A 141 6.57 -2.93 -4.81
N ARG A 142 7.63 -2.12 -4.91
CA ARG A 142 7.67 -0.95 -5.79
C ARG A 142 7.44 -1.30 -7.26
N ASN A 143 8.04 -2.39 -7.72
CA ASN A 143 7.86 -2.88 -9.09
C ASN A 143 6.43 -3.33 -9.35
N ALA A 144 5.81 -4.05 -8.40
CA ALA A 144 4.43 -4.50 -8.52
C ALA A 144 3.44 -3.34 -8.52
N THR A 145 3.70 -2.29 -7.75
CA THR A 145 2.87 -1.07 -7.70
C THR A 145 2.98 -0.28 -9.01
N GLY A 146 4.18 -0.17 -9.59
CA GLY A 146 4.41 0.44 -10.91
C GLY A 146 3.84 -0.38 -12.06
N SER A 147 3.71 -1.69 -11.91
CA SER A 147 3.20 -2.62 -12.95
C SER A 147 1.67 -2.65 -13.05
N ARG A 148 0.94 -2.02 -12.13
CA ARG A 148 -0.52 -1.85 -12.21
C ARG A 148 -0.91 -0.74 -13.20
N GLY A 149 -0.23 -0.68 -14.34
CA GLY A 149 -0.75 0.01 -15.51
C GLY A 149 -2.11 -0.59 -15.91
N PRO A 150 -2.97 0.15 -16.62
CA PRO A 150 -4.30 -0.30 -16.96
C PRO A 150 -4.20 -1.67 -17.62
N ALA A 151 -4.86 -2.68 -17.04
CA ALA A 151 -4.93 -4.01 -17.61
C ALA A 151 -5.36 -3.88 -19.07
N LYS A 152 -4.54 -4.36 -20.01
CA LYS A 152 -4.92 -4.43 -21.41
C LYS A 152 -6.13 -5.34 -21.53
N LYS A 153 -7.32 -4.79 -21.42
CA LYS A 153 -8.50 -5.47 -21.93
C LYS A 153 -8.37 -5.53 -23.45
N LYS A 154 -7.96 -6.69 -23.97
CA LYS A 154 -8.18 -7.03 -25.37
C LYS A 154 -9.70 -7.05 -25.57
N SER A 155 -10.28 -5.99 -26.08
CA SER A 155 -11.61 -6.00 -26.66
C SER A 155 -11.55 -5.23 -27.97
N ASP A 156 -11.70 -5.94 -29.07
CA ASP A 156 -11.86 -5.42 -30.44
C ASP A 156 -13.23 -4.76 -30.69
N LYS A 157 -13.91 -4.35 -29.64
CA LYS A 157 -15.13 -3.55 -29.78
C LYS A 157 -14.73 -2.08 -29.76
N LYS A 158 -15.14 -1.32 -30.79
CA LYS A 158 -15.14 0.15 -30.83
C LYS A 158 -15.87 0.66 -29.59
N VAL A 159 -15.16 0.74 -28.47
CA VAL A 159 -15.69 1.33 -27.23
C VAL A 159 -15.77 2.82 -27.49
N LYS A 160 -16.98 3.38 -27.45
CA LYS A 160 -17.17 4.84 -27.38
C LYS A 160 -16.24 5.36 -26.29
N PRO A 161 -15.51 6.46 -26.49
CA PRO A 161 -14.63 7.01 -25.47
C PRO A 161 -15.46 7.19 -24.21
N LYS A 162 -15.12 6.42 -23.17
CA LYS A 162 -15.79 6.51 -21.87
C LYS A 162 -15.51 7.91 -21.33
N LEU A 163 -16.56 8.64 -21.02
CA LEU A 163 -16.42 9.97 -20.44
C LEU A 163 -15.56 9.84 -19.18
N ASN A 164 -14.72 10.83 -18.94
CA ASN A 164 -13.90 10.90 -17.74
C ASN A 164 -14.80 10.94 -16.50
N ALA A 165 -14.51 10.13 -15.49
CA ALA A 165 -15.32 10.03 -14.28
C ALA A 165 -15.53 11.39 -13.57
N TYR A 166 -14.55 12.28 -13.60
CA TYR A 166 -14.70 13.63 -13.05
C TYR A 166 -15.72 14.45 -13.87
N ALA A 167 -15.67 14.33 -15.20
CA ALA A 167 -16.61 15.03 -16.06
C ALA A 167 -18.05 14.50 -15.92
N GLU A 168 -18.23 13.19 -15.70
CA GLU A 168 -19.54 12.61 -15.40
C GLU A 168 -20.11 13.18 -14.09
N ILE A 169 -19.30 13.24 -13.03
CA ILE A 169 -19.69 13.82 -11.74
C ILE A 169 -20.00 15.32 -11.92
N ALA A 170 -19.11 16.08 -12.54
CA ALA A 170 -19.29 17.51 -12.74
C ALA A 170 -20.59 17.82 -13.48
N LYS A 171 -20.90 17.09 -14.54
CA LYS A 171 -22.15 17.26 -15.30
C LYS A 171 -23.38 16.92 -14.47
N ALA A 172 -23.31 15.85 -13.68
CA ALA A 172 -24.43 15.42 -12.82
C ALA A 172 -24.78 16.46 -11.74
N TYR A 173 -23.79 17.13 -11.17
CA TYR A 173 -23.99 18.04 -10.04
C TYR A 173 -23.92 19.53 -10.39
N SER A 174 -23.18 19.91 -11.45
CA SER A 174 -23.04 21.31 -11.90
C SER A 174 -23.78 21.61 -13.24
N GLY A 175 -24.31 20.55 -13.86
CA GLY A 175 -25.06 20.68 -15.11
C GLY A 175 -24.22 20.78 -16.39
N GLU A 176 -24.91 20.72 -17.51
CA GLU A 176 -24.35 20.82 -18.87
C GLU A 176 -24.84 22.08 -19.57
N ASP A 177 -24.00 22.68 -20.42
CA ASP A 177 -24.38 23.70 -21.36
C ASP A 177 -25.07 23.09 -22.61
N ARG A 178 -25.59 23.93 -23.51
CA ARG A 178 -26.26 23.49 -24.74
C ARG A 178 -25.38 22.67 -25.69
N SER A 179 -24.05 22.72 -25.51
CA SER A 179 -23.09 21.94 -26.29
C SER A 179 -22.68 20.60 -25.60
N GLY A 180 -23.29 20.28 -24.47
CA GLY A 180 -22.99 19.07 -23.67
C GLY A 180 -21.68 19.15 -22.92
N LYS A 181 -21.13 20.35 -22.68
CA LYS A 181 -19.96 20.56 -21.83
C LYS A 181 -20.41 20.92 -20.41
N ILE A 182 -19.49 20.72 -19.43
CA ILE A 182 -19.71 21.19 -18.06
C ILE A 182 -20.02 22.70 -18.13
N SER A 183 -21.13 23.13 -17.54
CA SER A 183 -21.60 24.52 -17.65
C SER A 183 -20.69 25.52 -16.98
N ASP A 184 -20.18 25.19 -15.78
CA ASP A 184 -19.22 26.01 -15.06
C ASP A 184 -17.81 25.87 -15.66
N THR A 185 -17.25 26.99 -16.15
CA THR A 185 -15.93 27.02 -16.79
C THR A 185 -14.80 26.76 -15.79
N SER A 186 -14.93 27.21 -14.54
CA SER A 186 -13.93 26.96 -13.49
C SER A 186 -13.87 25.48 -13.13
N VAL A 187 -15.02 24.84 -12.97
CA VAL A 187 -15.13 23.40 -12.75
C VAL A 187 -14.56 22.62 -13.95
N ARG A 188 -14.81 23.09 -15.16
CA ARG A 188 -14.25 22.49 -16.40
C ARG A 188 -12.73 22.52 -16.39
N ASP A 189 -12.12 23.64 -16.01
CA ASP A 189 -10.66 23.79 -15.96
C ASP A 189 -10.03 22.88 -14.90
N GLU A 190 -10.64 22.75 -13.71
CA GLU A 190 -10.17 21.82 -12.67
C GLU A 190 -10.22 20.37 -13.16
N VAL A 191 -11.32 19.95 -13.78
CA VAL A 191 -11.47 18.59 -14.34
C VAL A 191 -10.46 18.34 -15.45
N LEU A 192 -10.21 19.30 -16.33
CA LEU A 192 -9.21 19.19 -17.39
C LEU A 192 -7.80 19.10 -16.83
N THR A 193 -7.46 19.95 -15.87
CA THR A 193 -6.13 19.94 -15.22
C THR A 193 -5.83 18.59 -14.60
N GLN A 194 -6.74 18.06 -13.77
CA GLN A 194 -6.58 16.74 -13.15
C GLN A 194 -6.43 15.63 -14.21
N THR A 195 -7.26 15.67 -15.26
CA THR A 195 -7.24 14.68 -16.34
C THR A 195 -5.94 14.70 -17.13
N ILE A 196 -5.42 15.90 -17.44
CA ILE A 196 -4.16 16.08 -18.17
C ILE A 196 -2.99 15.53 -17.34
N GLN A 197 -2.94 15.85 -16.05
CA GLN A 197 -1.88 15.41 -15.14
C GLN A 197 -1.90 13.87 -14.97
N GLU A 198 -3.06 13.25 -14.78
CA GLU A 198 -3.21 11.80 -14.73
C GLU A 198 -2.78 11.13 -16.05
N LYS A 199 -3.13 11.74 -17.18
CA LYS A 199 -2.71 11.24 -18.49
C LYS A 199 -1.20 11.35 -18.69
N ALA A 200 -0.59 12.46 -18.27
CA ALA A 200 0.85 12.66 -18.34
C ALA A 200 1.60 11.61 -17.49
N LEU A 201 1.14 11.36 -16.25
CA LEU A 201 1.68 10.30 -15.40
C LEU A 201 1.54 8.92 -16.06
N SER A 202 0.38 8.62 -16.64
CA SER A 202 0.13 7.36 -17.34
C SER A 202 1.09 7.12 -18.50
N LEU A 203 1.34 8.16 -19.31
CA LEU A 203 2.29 8.10 -20.42
C LEU A 203 3.74 7.96 -19.94
N THR A 204 4.11 8.67 -18.87
CA THR A 204 5.43 8.54 -18.25
C THR A 204 5.65 7.12 -17.70
N THR A 205 4.63 6.54 -17.08
CA THR A 205 4.69 5.15 -16.60
C THR A 205 4.90 4.16 -17.75
N LEU A 206 4.18 4.32 -18.85
CA LEU A 206 4.36 3.48 -20.04
C LEU A 206 5.78 3.57 -20.59
N ARG A 207 6.32 4.78 -20.73
CA ARG A 207 7.70 5.00 -21.20
C ARG A 207 8.70 4.29 -20.31
N VAL A 208 8.62 4.46 -18.98
CA VAL A 208 9.56 3.83 -18.04
C VAL A 208 9.45 2.31 -18.04
N VAL A 209 8.25 1.76 -18.19
CA VAL A 209 8.06 0.31 -18.34
C VAL A 209 8.72 -0.21 -19.63
N GLU A 210 8.63 0.54 -20.73
CA GLU A 210 9.30 0.18 -21.99
C GLU A 210 10.82 0.27 -21.87
N GLU A 211 11.34 1.33 -21.27
CA GLU A 211 12.78 1.51 -21.00
C GLU A 211 13.32 0.39 -20.09
N SER A 212 12.58 0.01 -19.04
CA SER A 212 13.00 -1.05 -18.10
C SER A 212 13.08 -2.45 -18.73
N LYS A 213 12.32 -2.71 -19.77
CA LYS A 213 12.43 -3.98 -20.55
C LYS A 213 13.79 -4.11 -21.24
N ASN A 214 14.38 -2.99 -21.63
CA ASN A 214 15.66 -2.94 -22.32
C ASN A 214 16.85 -2.93 -21.36
N THR A 215 16.67 -2.36 -20.14
CA THR A 215 17.76 -2.19 -19.17
C THR A 215 17.75 -3.24 -18.04
N GLY A 216 16.66 -3.99 -17.90
CA GLY A 216 16.50 -5.04 -16.86
C GLY A 216 16.34 -4.51 -15.42
N ALA A 217 16.34 -3.20 -15.21
CA ALA A 217 16.19 -2.58 -13.89
C ALA A 217 15.25 -1.38 -13.91
N PRO A 218 14.37 -1.21 -12.90
CA PRO A 218 13.61 0.02 -12.75
C PRO A 218 14.55 1.15 -12.35
N GLY A 219 14.53 2.25 -13.11
CA GLY A 219 15.32 3.45 -12.82
C GLY A 219 14.76 4.26 -11.64
N ALA A 220 15.45 5.37 -11.31
CA ALA A 220 15.04 6.36 -10.30
C ALA A 220 13.60 6.92 -10.53
N ALA A 221 13.08 6.79 -11.75
CA ALA A 221 11.72 7.21 -12.12
C ALA A 221 10.59 6.56 -11.27
N THR A 222 10.86 5.45 -10.56
CA THR A 222 9.87 4.84 -9.65
C THR A 222 9.47 5.75 -8.49
N SER A 223 10.38 6.61 -8.01
CA SER A 223 10.08 7.63 -6.99
C SER A 223 9.10 8.68 -7.51
N ILE A 224 9.20 9.06 -8.79
CA ILE A 224 8.26 9.98 -9.44
C ILE A 224 6.84 9.39 -9.42
N PHE A 225 6.68 8.10 -9.67
CA PHE A 225 5.36 7.45 -9.67
C PHE A 225 4.71 7.50 -8.30
N LYS A 226 5.48 7.28 -7.23
CA LYS A 226 4.95 7.40 -5.86
C LYS A 226 4.61 8.85 -5.54
N TYR A 227 5.52 9.78 -5.78
CA TYR A 227 5.36 11.20 -5.46
C TYR A 227 4.17 11.83 -6.22
N VAL A 228 4.21 11.75 -7.55
CA VAL A 228 3.16 12.35 -8.41
C VAL A 228 1.86 11.55 -8.30
N GLY A 229 1.92 10.22 -8.32
CA GLY A 229 0.75 9.36 -8.27
C GLY A 229 -0.06 9.51 -6.99
N SER A 230 0.60 9.58 -5.84
CA SER A 230 -0.08 9.81 -4.55
C SER A 230 -0.68 11.22 -4.46
N THR A 231 0.01 12.22 -4.97
CA THR A 231 -0.50 13.59 -5.04
C THR A 231 -1.77 13.65 -5.91
N LEU A 232 -1.72 13.09 -7.12
CA LEU A 232 -2.87 13.05 -8.02
C LEU A 232 -4.04 12.22 -7.48
N SER A 233 -3.78 11.13 -6.76
CA SER A 233 -4.82 10.35 -6.08
C SER A 233 -5.53 11.17 -5.02
N ARG A 234 -4.77 11.84 -4.15
CA ARG A 234 -5.28 12.74 -3.12
C ARG A 234 -6.12 13.87 -3.73
N ASP A 235 -5.58 14.54 -4.73
CA ASP A 235 -6.22 15.69 -5.36
C ASP A 235 -7.46 15.27 -6.18
N GLY A 236 -7.38 14.12 -6.84
CA GLY A 236 -8.51 13.54 -7.56
C GLY A 236 -9.67 13.12 -6.65
N SER A 237 -9.39 12.52 -5.50
CA SER A 237 -10.44 12.21 -4.51
C SER A 237 -11.07 13.47 -3.92
N GLN A 238 -10.25 14.50 -3.67
CA GLN A 238 -10.73 15.81 -3.24
C GLN A 238 -11.62 16.47 -4.31
N LEU A 239 -11.21 16.42 -5.57
CA LEU A 239 -12.00 16.96 -6.67
C LEU A 239 -13.36 16.24 -6.78
N LYS A 240 -13.39 14.90 -6.67
CA LYS A 240 -14.66 14.14 -6.68
C LYS A 240 -15.61 14.55 -5.55
N SER A 241 -15.10 14.80 -4.34
CA SER A 241 -15.90 15.31 -3.22
C SER A 241 -16.39 16.72 -3.51
N LYS A 242 -15.50 17.63 -3.93
CA LYS A 242 -15.82 19.01 -4.28
C LYS A 242 -16.90 19.13 -5.35
N LEU A 243 -16.81 18.31 -6.42
CA LEU A 243 -17.77 18.31 -7.54
C LEU A 243 -19.20 17.94 -7.12
N ARG A 244 -19.36 17.21 -6.01
CA ARG A 244 -20.68 16.82 -5.48
C ARG A 244 -21.30 17.88 -4.55
N GLY A 245 -20.61 18.97 -4.27
CA GLY A 245 -21.09 19.99 -3.35
C GLY A 245 -21.37 19.39 -1.95
N THR A 246 -22.55 19.66 -1.39
CA THR A 246 -22.95 19.16 -0.07
C THR A 246 -23.03 17.64 0.00
N ALA A 247 -23.42 16.96 -1.08
CA ALA A 247 -23.42 15.50 -1.14
C ALA A 247 -22.02 14.88 -1.05
N GLY A 248 -20.98 15.64 -1.41
CA GLY A 248 -19.58 15.25 -1.23
C GLY A 248 -19.07 15.28 0.21
N LEU A 249 -19.90 15.70 1.19
CA LEU A 249 -19.64 15.68 2.63
C LEU A 249 -20.47 14.62 3.36
N ALA A 250 -21.32 13.88 2.64
CA ALA A 250 -22.22 12.89 3.19
C ALA A 250 -21.44 11.71 3.81
N TRP A 251 -21.79 11.34 5.04
CA TRP A 251 -21.17 10.24 5.77
C TRP A 251 -22.11 9.03 5.92
N GLU A 252 -23.38 9.31 6.20
CA GLU A 252 -24.45 8.35 6.37
C GLU A 252 -25.79 9.00 6.00
N GLY A 253 -26.87 8.24 5.87
CA GLY A 253 -28.21 8.71 5.56
C GLY A 253 -28.75 8.03 4.30
N THR A 254 -30.06 7.79 4.29
CA THR A 254 -30.79 7.13 3.19
C THR A 254 -31.07 8.09 2.02
N GLU A 255 -30.90 9.40 2.23
CA GLU A 255 -31.01 10.44 1.22
C GLU A 255 -29.83 10.51 0.26
N PHE A 256 -28.69 9.86 0.62
CA PHE A 256 -27.49 9.82 -0.18
C PHE A 256 -27.31 8.48 -0.88
N THR A 257 -26.77 8.51 -2.07
CA THR A 257 -26.38 7.30 -2.79
C THR A 257 -25.12 6.68 -2.20
N GLU A 258 -24.95 5.35 -2.32
CA GLU A 258 -23.72 4.67 -1.88
C GLU A 258 -22.47 5.28 -2.51
N ASN A 259 -22.53 5.72 -3.78
CA ASN A 259 -21.41 6.35 -4.46
C ASN A 259 -21.03 7.72 -3.86
N GLU A 260 -21.99 8.47 -3.31
CA GLU A 260 -21.70 9.71 -2.56
C GLU A 260 -21.03 9.41 -1.25
N LEU A 261 -21.55 8.46 -0.47
CA LEU A 261 -20.99 8.03 0.79
C LEU A 261 -19.57 7.47 0.61
N GLU A 262 -19.35 6.59 -0.38
CA GLU A 262 -18.04 6.04 -0.71
C GLU A 262 -17.05 7.13 -1.17
N SER A 263 -17.53 8.15 -1.87
CA SER A 263 -16.68 9.27 -2.30
C SER A 263 -16.08 10.02 -1.12
N THR A 264 -16.90 10.30 -0.09
CA THR A 264 -16.45 10.97 1.15
C THR A 264 -15.47 10.08 1.91
N ARG A 265 -15.80 8.79 2.09
CA ARG A 265 -14.90 7.82 2.73
C ARG A 265 -13.58 7.68 1.99
N GLY A 266 -13.63 7.63 0.66
CA GLY A 266 -12.46 7.59 -0.22
C GLY A 266 -11.59 8.85 -0.09
N TRP A 267 -12.19 10.03 -0.09
CA TRP A 267 -11.49 11.29 0.14
C TRP A 267 -10.76 11.32 1.49
N LEU A 268 -11.41 10.89 2.57
CA LEU A 268 -10.79 10.79 3.89
C LEU A 268 -9.64 9.77 3.90
N ARG A 269 -9.85 8.59 3.26
CA ARG A 269 -8.82 7.55 3.13
C ARG A 269 -7.59 8.04 2.39
N ASP A 270 -7.78 8.81 1.35
CA ASP A 270 -6.71 9.29 0.46
C ASP A 270 -5.86 10.40 1.07
N ARG A 271 -6.22 10.91 2.26
CA ARG A 271 -5.31 11.80 3.03
C ARG A 271 -4.00 11.10 3.39
N ALA A 272 -4.00 9.78 3.53
CA ALA A 272 -2.84 9.00 3.91
C ALA A 272 -1.97 8.52 2.73
N VAL A 273 -2.41 8.66 1.47
CA VAL A 273 -1.69 8.11 0.31
C VAL A 273 -0.32 8.76 0.09
N THR A 274 -0.11 9.98 0.54
CA THR A 274 1.17 10.69 0.46
C THR A 274 2.13 10.32 1.60
N ILE A 275 1.67 9.53 2.57
CA ILE A 275 2.42 9.18 3.79
C ILE A 275 2.92 7.73 3.72
N TYR A 276 2.02 6.75 3.47
CA TYR A 276 2.39 5.33 3.50
C TYR A 276 3.21 4.90 2.26
N GLY A 277 3.91 3.77 2.37
CA GLY A 277 4.72 3.22 1.27
C GLY A 277 5.92 4.10 0.91
N GLY A 278 6.50 4.80 1.89
CA GLY A 278 7.47 5.88 1.73
C GLY A 278 6.77 7.21 1.50
N THR A 279 7.05 8.19 2.38
CA THR A 279 6.41 9.52 2.27
C THR A 279 6.85 10.24 1.01
N ASN A 280 6.08 11.26 0.60
CA ASN A 280 6.46 12.09 -0.53
C ASN A 280 7.82 12.79 -0.30
N GLU A 281 8.11 13.17 0.95
CA GLU A 281 9.40 13.77 1.36
C GLU A 281 10.55 12.77 1.19
N VAL A 282 10.35 11.50 1.54
CA VAL A 282 11.35 10.43 1.33
C VAL A 282 11.62 10.19 -0.17
N GLN A 283 10.62 10.40 -1.04
CA GLN A 283 10.81 10.25 -2.49
C GLN A 283 11.61 11.39 -3.11
N LEU A 284 11.69 12.55 -2.46
CA LEU A 284 12.44 13.71 -2.92
C LEU A 284 13.93 13.67 -2.53
N ASN A 285 14.31 12.81 -1.58
CA ASN A 285 15.69 12.57 -1.17
C ASN A 285 16.36 11.48 -2.02
#